data_cf52e600baecd2793017b9259d791951
#
_entry.id   cf52e600baecd2793017b9259d791951
#
_cell.length_a   1.000
_cell.length_b   1.000
_cell.length_c   1.000
_cell.angle_alpha   90.00
_cell.angle_beta   90.00
_cell.angle_gamma   90.00
#
_symmetry.space_group_name_H-M   'P 1'
#
loop_
_entity.id
_entity.type
_entity.pdbx_description
1 polymer ?
#
loop_
_entity_poly.entity_id
_entity_poly.type
_entity_poly.pdbx_seq_one_letter_code
_entity_poly.pdbx_strand_id
1 'polypeptide(L)'
;MPNLYPLVRPIFGLLRPETARDLTLWCLEAGLGRLMVDRAARRPDPVLLSQRLWNIEFSNPIGLAAGFDKDARVADAVIDTWRFGFAEVGTVTPRPQPGNPKPRVFRLKDDDAIINRMGFNNCGLPDVVRRLRRRHARPGIIGLNLGKNRETEDAAADYEEGIRQAANLVNYLVINISSPNTPGLRDLQRRAPLENLLRRLIDARDAAGVKTPLLIKIGPDLSKTECEDIVSVTMEYGIDGIIISNTTIDRRSLRSTASNQEGGVSGKPLFAKSTRLLARIYVLSNGRLPLIGVGGISNAADAFEKICAGASLIQIYTALALQGPMLVSTIKRGLAGLLLANGFSSLQAAVGSRSAAWAESADRDAAMFGLGSEEADLSPAA
;
A
#
# COMPACT_ATOMS: atom_id res chain seq x y z
N MET A 1 -19.95 -19.08 13.16
CA MET A 1 -19.39 -18.74 14.47
C MET A 1 -19.66 -17.26 14.70
N PRO A 2 -19.92 -16.79 15.92
CA PRO A 2 -20.05 -15.36 16.20
C PRO A 2 -18.70 -14.67 16.03
N ASN A 3 -18.74 -13.39 15.63
CA ASN A 3 -17.55 -12.55 15.60
C ASN A 3 -17.16 -12.15 17.03
N LEU A 4 -16.03 -12.63 17.52
CA LEU A 4 -15.53 -12.32 18.86
C LEU A 4 -14.63 -11.07 18.90
N TYR A 5 -14.30 -10.47 17.75
CA TYR A 5 -13.41 -9.31 17.67
C TYR A 5 -13.89 -8.12 18.54
N PRO A 6 -15.19 -7.76 18.59
CA PRO A 6 -15.66 -6.67 19.45
C PRO A 6 -15.33 -6.87 20.93
N LEU A 7 -15.27 -8.11 21.42
CA LEU A 7 -14.94 -8.42 22.81
C LEU A 7 -13.45 -8.26 23.11
N VAL A 8 -12.59 -8.57 22.14
CA VAL A 8 -11.12 -8.51 22.30
C VAL A 8 -10.52 -7.17 21.87
N ARG A 9 -11.23 -6.38 21.05
CA ARG A 9 -10.76 -5.08 20.54
C ARG A 9 -10.29 -4.12 21.64
N PRO A 10 -10.97 -3.96 22.79
CA PRO A 10 -10.49 -3.10 23.88
C PRO A 10 -9.12 -3.52 24.39
N ILE A 11 -8.87 -4.84 24.53
CA ILE A 11 -7.57 -5.40 24.96
C ILE A 11 -6.47 -5.02 23.97
N PHE A 12 -6.73 -5.19 22.66
CA PHE A 12 -5.77 -4.77 21.60
C PHE A 12 -5.50 -3.26 21.65
N GLY A 13 -6.49 -2.46 22.05
CA GLY A 13 -6.36 -1.01 22.22
C GLY A 13 -5.39 -0.61 23.35
N LEU A 14 -5.29 -1.41 24.41
CA LEU A 14 -4.40 -1.19 25.55
C LEU A 14 -2.96 -1.63 25.30
N LEU A 15 -2.76 -2.60 24.41
CA LEU A 15 -1.41 -3.08 24.07
C LEU A 15 -0.61 -2.05 23.26
N ARG A 16 0.71 -2.08 23.40
CA ARG A 16 1.60 -1.34 22.51
C ARG A 16 1.33 -1.76 21.05
N PRO A 17 1.36 -0.84 20.06
CA PRO A 17 0.97 -1.14 18.68
C PRO A 17 1.67 -2.34 18.06
N GLU A 18 2.99 -2.48 18.26
CA GLU A 18 3.76 -3.62 17.74
C GLU A 18 3.37 -4.94 18.43
N THR A 19 3.17 -4.92 19.75
CA THR A 19 2.70 -6.11 20.51
C THR A 19 1.32 -6.56 20.02
N ALA A 20 0.41 -5.61 19.79
CA ALA A 20 -0.93 -5.92 19.25
C ALA A 20 -0.83 -6.55 17.85
N ARG A 21 0.03 -6.01 16.99
CA ARG A 21 0.30 -6.59 15.66
C ARG A 21 0.87 -8.01 15.78
N ASP A 22 1.89 -8.22 16.59
CA ASP A 22 2.56 -9.53 16.72
C ASP A 22 1.61 -10.59 17.30
N LEU A 23 0.74 -10.21 18.26
CA LEU A 23 -0.33 -11.06 18.76
C LEU A 23 -1.34 -11.40 17.66
N THR A 24 -1.70 -10.43 16.82
CA THR A 24 -2.61 -10.67 15.68
C THR A 24 -2.00 -11.66 14.68
N LEU A 25 -0.71 -11.53 14.36
CA LEU A 25 -0.01 -12.48 13.49
C LEU A 25 -0.02 -13.88 14.10
N TRP A 26 0.29 -14.00 15.39
CA TRP A 26 0.25 -15.28 16.10
C TRP A 26 -1.17 -15.91 16.06
N CYS A 27 -2.22 -15.12 16.34
CA CYS A 27 -3.60 -15.61 16.23
C CYS A 27 -3.94 -16.11 14.82
N LEU A 28 -3.47 -15.44 13.77
CA LEU A 28 -3.67 -15.85 12.39
C LEU A 28 -2.93 -17.15 12.07
N GLU A 29 -1.67 -17.29 12.49
CA GLU A 29 -0.88 -18.50 12.34
C GLU A 29 -1.53 -19.71 13.08
N ALA A 30 -2.07 -19.46 14.27
CA ALA A 30 -2.78 -20.47 15.05
C ALA A 30 -4.20 -20.81 14.50
N GLY A 31 -4.62 -20.18 13.37
CA GLY A 31 -5.94 -20.40 12.78
C GLY A 31 -7.10 -19.71 13.51
N LEU A 32 -6.80 -18.92 14.55
CA LEU A 32 -7.80 -18.19 15.36
C LEU A 32 -8.43 -17.00 14.64
N GLY A 33 -7.87 -16.56 13.51
CA GLY A 33 -8.43 -15.49 12.68
C GLY A 33 -9.88 -15.70 12.28
N ARG A 34 -10.35 -16.97 12.25
CA ARG A 34 -11.75 -17.35 11.97
C ARG A 34 -12.73 -16.85 13.03
N LEU A 35 -12.27 -16.64 14.25
CA LEU A 35 -13.07 -16.12 15.36
C LEU A 35 -13.24 -14.61 15.32
N MET A 36 -12.47 -13.91 14.47
CA MET A 36 -12.47 -12.46 14.31
C MET A 36 -13.44 -11.98 13.23
N VAL A 37 -14.09 -12.89 12.49
CA VAL A 37 -15.03 -12.59 11.40
C VAL A 37 -16.29 -13.41 11.52
N ASP A 38 -17.42 -12.86 11.09
CA ASP A 38 -18.69 -13.57 11.06
C ASP A 38 -18.85 -14.44 9.77
N ARG A 39 -19.98 -15.18 9.71
CA ARG A 39 -20.30 -15.98 8.51
C ARG A 39 -20.56 -15.12 7.28
N ALA A 40 -21.07 -13.91 7.45
CA ALA A 40 -21.38 -13.00 6.35
C ALA A 40 -20.10 -12.54 5.61
N ALA A 41 -18.98 -12.45 6.32
CA ALA A 41 -17.68 -12.13 5.72
C ALA A 41 -17.19 -13.21 4.73
N ARG A 42 -17.69 -14.45 4.85
CA ARG A 42 -17.30 -15.60 4.00
C ARG A 42 -18.16 -15.80 2.76
N ARG A 43 -19.15 -14.93 2.53
CA ARG A 43 -19.94 -14.99 1.30
C ARG A 43 -19.05 -14.74 0.08
N PRO A 44 -19.37 -15.33 -1.08
CA PRO A 44 -18.69 -15.01 -2.32
C PRO A 44 -18.70 -13.51 -2.59
N ASP A 45 -17.65 -13.03 -3.20
CA ASP A 45 -17.55 -11.63 -3.58
C ASP A 45 -18.55 -11.31 -4.70
N PRO A 46 -19.19 -10.13 -4.71
CA PRO A 46 -20.02 -9.70 -5.82
C PRO A 46 -19.21 -9.65 -7.12
N VAL A 47 -19.70 -10.27 -8.19
CA VAL A 47 -19.01 -10.34 -9.50
C VAL A 47 -18.63 -8.94 -10.02
N LEU A 48 -19.47 -7.97 -9.76
CA LEU A 48 -19.25 -6.57 -10.13
C LEU A 48 -17.97 -5.95 -9.53
N LEU A 49 -17.39 -6.54 -8.46
CA LEU A 49 -16.14 -6.13 -7.84
C LEU A 49 -14.90 -6.81 -8.45
N SER A 50 -15.10 -7.80 -9.33
CA SER A 50 -13.98 -8.49 -9.96
C SER A 50 -13.21 -7.56 -10.87
N GLN A 51 -11.89 -7.80 -10.95
CA GLN A 51 -10.97 -6.98 -11.76
C GLN A 51 -9.92 -7.88 -12.39
N ARG A 52 -9.55 -7.62 -13.65
CA ARG A 52 -8.46 -8.34 -14.31
C ARG A 52 -7.34 -7.36 -14.65
N LEU A 53 -6.16 -7.61 -14.09
CA LEU A 53 -4.95 -6.83 -14.33
C LEU A 53 -3.77 -7.79 -14.51
N TRP A 54 -2.86 -7.49 -15.43
CA TRP A 54 -1.63 -8.28 -15.63
C TRP A 54 -1.90 -9.78 -15.86
N ASN A 55 -3.02 -10.13 -16.52
CA ASN A 55 -3.53 -11.50 -16.64
C ASN A 55 -3.86 -12.22 -15.30
N ILE A 56 -4.01 -11.46 -14.21
CA ILE A 56 -4.40 -11.95 -12.89
C ILE A 56 -5.85 -11.56 -12.62
N GLU A 57 -6.67 -12.54 -12.20
CA GLU A 57 -8.07 -12.33 -11.83
C GLU A 57 -8.19 -12.01 -10.33
N PHE A 58 -8.61 -10.81 -9.99
CA PHE A 58 -8.90 -10.37 -8.61
C PHE A 58 -10.39 -10.51 -8.34
N SER A 59 -10.80 -11.35 -7.38
CA SER A 59 -12.22 -11.54 -7.02
C SER A 59 -12.86 -10.27 -6.42
N ASN A 60 -12.05 -9.44 -5.81
CA ASN A 60 -12.41 -8.11 -5.32
C ASN A 60 -11.18 -7.20 -5.27
N PRO A 61 -11.36 -5.86 -5.29
CA PRO A 61 -10.24 -4.92 -5.42
C PRO A 61 -9.48 -4.65 -4.12
N ILE A 62 -9.86 -5.26 -2.98
CA ILE A 62 -9.33 -4.87 -1.67
C ILE A 62 -8.15 -5.75 -1.29
N GLY A 63 -6.97 -5.15 -1.19
CA GLY A 63 -5.74 -5.78 -0.75
C GLY A 63 -5.30 -5.39 0.66
N LEU A 64 -4.53 -6.26 1.30
CA LEU A 64 -3.76 -5.92 2.48
C LEU A 64 -2.47 -5.22 2.04
N ALA A 65 -2.23 -4.00 2.57
CA ALA A 65 -1.01 -3.26 2.25
C ALA A 65 0.23 -3.84 2.95
N ALA A 66 1.40 -3.65 2.31
CA ALA A 66 2.69 -3.97 2.90
C ALA A 66 2.88 -3.35 4.30
N GLY A 67 3.65 -4.03 5.13
CA GLY A 67 3.95 -3.61 6.51
C GLY A 67 3.20 -4.38 7.58
N PHE A 68 2.05 -4.98 7.29
CA PHE A 68 1.34 -5.85 8.22
C PHE A 68 2.04 -7.21 8.34
N ASP A 69 2.16 -7.92 7.23
CA ASP A 69 2.88 -9.22 7.15
C ASP A 69 4.23 -9.03 6.45
N LYS A 70 5.21 -8.57 7.21
CA LYS A 70 6.53 -8.24 6.65
C LYS A 70 7.32 -9.46 6.21
N ASP A 71 7.02 -10.59 6.80
CA ASP A 71 7.82 -11.80 6.70
C ASP A 71 7.08 -12.96 5.99
N ALA A 72 5.95 -12.68 5.32
CA ALA A 72 5.12 -13.68 4.63
C ALA A 72 4.66 -14.83 5.54
N ARG A 73 4.20 -14.51 6.76
CA ARG A 73 3.78 -15.48 7.78
C ARG A 73 2.31 -15.86 7.66
N VAL A 74 1.45 -14.88 7.33
CA VAL A 74 -0.01 -15.00 7.48
C VAL A 74 -0.80 -14.62 6.21
N ALA A 75 -0.14 -14.42 5.09
CA ALA A 75 -0.78 -13.98 3.84
C ALA A 75 -1.96 -14.89 3.44
N ASP A 76 -1.81 -16.22 3.52
CA ASP A 76 -2.89 -17.15 3.23
C ASP A 76 -4.06 -16.99 4.22
N ALA A 77 -3.77 -16.84 5.52
CA ALA A 77 -4.83 -16.65 6.52
C ALA A 77 -5.61 -15.35 6.30
N VAL A 78 -4.95 -14.29 5.84
CA VAL A 78 -5.57 -13.01 5.50
C VAL A 78 -6.51 -13.18 4.29
N ILE A 79 -6.07 -13.84 3.24
CA ILE A 79 -6.87 -14.07 2.03
C ILE A 79 -8.04 -15.01 2.34
N ASP A 80 -7.79 -16.17 2.94
CA ASP A 80 -8.79 -17.22 3.14
C ASP A 80 -9.80 -16.87 4.23
N THR A 81 -9.35 -16.22 5.31
CA THR A 81 -10.16 -16.00 6.50
C THR A 81 -10.78 -14.60 6.53
N TRP A 82 -9.99 -13.56 6.26
CA TRP A 82 -10.46 -12.18 6.24
C TRP A 82 -10.96 -11.73 4.87
N ARG A 83 -10.78 -12.59 3.85
CA ARG A 83 -11.34 -12.44 2.51
C ARG A 83 -10.86 -11.20 1.77
N PHE A 84 -9.60 -10.87 1.94
CA PHE A 84 -8.92 -9.95 1.04
C PHE A 84 -8.84 -10.53 -0.38
N GLY A 85 -8.94 -9.71 -1.40
CA GLY A 85 -8.72 -10.11 -2.80
C GLY A 85 -7.26 -10.46 -3.08
N PHE A 86 -6.33 -9.83 -2.36
CA PHE A 86 -4.89 -10.06 -2.44
C PHE A 86 -4.16 -9.57 -1.19
N ALA A 87 -2.92 -9.96 -1.00
CA ALA A 87 -2.08 -9.50 0.08
C ALA A 87 -0.69 -9.07 -0.43
N GLU A 88 -0.19 -7.93 0.04
CA GLU A 88 1.18 -7.50 -0.19
C GLU A 88 2.01 -7.77 1.06
N VAL A 89 2.98 -8.68 0.95
CA VAL A 89 3.92 -9.02 2.01
C VAL A 89 5.19 -8.19 1.90
N GLY A 90 5.91 -8.00 3.00
CA GLY A 90 7.08 -7.14 3.06
C GLY A 90 6.76 -5.81 3.77
N THR A 91 7.61 -4.79 3.74
CA THR A 91 8.81 -4.67 2.92
C THR A 91 9.91 -5.60 3.46
N VAL A 92 10.50 -6.36 2.58
CA VAL A 92 11.64 -7.23 2.87
C VAL A 92 12.90 -6.68 2.22
N THR A 93 14.03 -6.88 2.89
CA THR A 93 15.36 -6.50 2.40
C THR A 93 16.23 -7.76 2.22
N PRO A 94 17.26 -7.76 1.38
CA PRO A 94 18.12 -8.92 1.17
C PRO A 94 18.62 -9.54 2.47
N ARG A 95 19.17 -8.72 3.36
CA ARG A 95 19.62 -9.14 4.70
C ARG A 95 18.57 -8.80 5.75
N PRO A 96 18.45 -9.61 6.83
CA PRO A 96 17.60 -9.26 7.97
C PRO A 96 18.09 -7.96 8.62
N GLN A 97 17.14 -7.14 9.11
CA GLN A 97 17.50 -5.95 9.88
C GLN A 97 16.47 -5.64 10.95
N PRO A 98 16.88 -5.08 12.10
CA PRO A 98 16.00 -4.81 13.25
C PRO A 98 15.09 -3.60 13.03
N GLY A 99 15.41 -2.72 12.06
CA GLY A 99 14.77 -1.42 11.88
C GLY A 99 15.20 -0.39 12.93
N ASN A 100 14.43 0.68 13.06
CA ASN A 100 14.72 1.77 13.99
C ASN A 100 14.44 1.38 15.45
N PRO A 101 15.04 2.07 16.45
CA PRO A 101 14.78 1.84 17.87
C PRO A 101 13.30 2.00 18.25
N LYS A 102 12.85 1.22 19.24
CA LYS A 102 11.52 1.33 19.84
C LYS A 102 11.49 2.41 20.93
N PRO A 103 10.36 3.10 21.16
CA PRO A 103 9.06 3.00 20.47
C PRO A 103 9.11 3.66 19.08
N ARG A 104 8.47 3.04 18.09
CA ARG A 104 8.49 3.47 16.69
C ARG A 104 7.14 3.40 15.99
N VAL A 105 6.06 3.20 16.75
CA VAL A 105 4.67 3.24 16.27
C VAL A 105 3.82 3.93 17.31
N PHE A 106 3.08 4.97 16.89
CA PHE A 106 2.27 5.83 17.75
C PHE A 106 0.85 5.94 17.20
N ARG A 107 -0.15 5.63 18.03
CA ARG A 107 -1.56 5.81 17.68
C ARG A 107 -1.97 7.25 17.94
N LEU A 108 -2.60 7.88 16.94
CA LEU A 108 -3.20 9.21 17.02
C LEU A 108 -4.71 9.04 17.05
N LYS A 109 -5.28 8.87 18.24
CA LYS A 109 -6.68 8.50 18.41
C LYS A 109 -7.64 9.57 17.90
N ASP A 110 -7.33 10.86 18.14
CA ASP A 110 -8.15 11.99 17.74
C ASP A 110 -8.17 12.24 16.22
N ASP A 111 -7.23 11.58 15.50
CA ASP A 111 -7.05 11.73 14.06
C ASP A 111 -7.37 10.46 13.27
N ASP A 112 -7.79 9.36 13.92
CA ASP A 112 -7.90 8.05 13.28
C ASP A 112 -6.63 7.69 12.48
N ALA A 113 -5.45 7.91 13.09
CA ALA A 113 -4.17 7.86 12.40
C ALA A 113 -3.11 7.09 13.21
N ILE A 114 -2.01 6.79 12.53
CA ILE A 114 -0.80 6.19 13.12
C ILE A 114 0.43 6.91 12.54
N ILE A 115 1.37 7.29 13.43
CA ILE A 115 2.74 7.63 13.03
C ILE A 115 3.61 6.39 13.20
N ASN A 116 4.46 6.11 12.21
CA ASN A 116 5.46 5.06 12.32
C ASN A 116 6.83 5.47 11.76
N ARG A 117 7.88 4.99 12.42
CA ARG A 117 9.27 5.06 11.98
C ARG A 117 9.94 3.69 12.02
N MET A 118 9.34 2.70 11.35
CA MET A 118 9.72 1.28 11.45
C MET A 118 11.13 0.98 10.92
N GLY A 119 11.56 1.57 9.78
CA GLY A 119 12.89 1.36 9.21
C GLY A 119 13.10 -0.03 8.62
N PHE A 120 12.09 -0.59 7.96
CA PHE A 120 12.13 -1.90 7.29
C PHE A 120 12.63 -3.07 8.16
N ASN A 121 12.15 -3.17 9.41
CA ASN A 121 12.44 -4.35 10.22
C ASN A 121 11.81 -5.60 9.59
N ASN A 122 12.64 -6.61 9.32
CA ASN A 122 12.24 -7.87 8.68
C ASN A 122 13.27 -8.98 8.91
N CYS A 123 12.89 -10.23 8.63
CA CYS A 123 13.75 -11.41 8.82
C CYS A 123 14.70 -11.69 7.63
N GLY A 124 14.71 -10.85 6.60
CA GLY A 124 15.53 -11.04 5.41
C GLY A 124 14.85 -11.89 4.32
N LEU A 125 15.31 -11.66 3.09
CA LEU A 125 14.77 -12.29 1.88
C LEU A 125 14.84 -13.83 1.91
N PRO A 126 15.92 -14.49 2.39
CA PRO A 126 16.02 -15.96 2.40
C PRO A 126 14.86 -16.63 3.16
N ASP A 127 14.48 -16.06 4.30
CA ASP A 127 13.40 -16.60 5.13
C ASP A 127 12.03 -16.41 4.48
N VAL A 128 11.82 -15.25 3.87
CA VAL A 128 10.59 -14.93 3.13
C VAL A 128 10.46 -15.83 1.90
N VAL A 129 11.52 -15.99 1.11
CA VAL A 129 11.58 -16.90 -0.05
C VAL A 129 11.25 -18.33 0.35
N ARG A 130 11.81 -18.82 1.47
CA ARG A 130 11.52 -20.15 1.99
C ARG A 130 10.01 -20.33 2.28
N ARG A 131 9.35 -19.33 2.85
CA ARG A 131 7.89 -19.34 3.11
C ARG A 131 7.08 -19.27 1.83
N LEU A 132 7.46 -18.40 0.90
CA LEU A 132 6.81 -18.27 -0.41
C LEU A 132 6.92 -19.57 -1.23
N ARG A 133 8.06 -20.25 -1.22
CA ARG A 133 8.23 -21.57 -1.88
C ARG A 133 7.28 -22.63 -1.30
N ARG A 134 7.09 -22.67 0.03
CA ARG A 134 6.17 -23.62 0.68
C ARG A 134 4.71 -23.40 0.30
N ARG A 135 4.33 -22.19 -0.07
CA ARG A 135 2.96 -21.86 -0.47
C ARG A 135 2.73 -21.83 -1.98
N HIS A 136 3.75 -22.00 -2.82
CA HIS A 136 3.71 -21.76 -4.27
C HIS A 136 2.55 -22.47 -4.99
N ALA A 137 2.11 -23.62 -4.54
CA ALA A 137 0.96 -24.35 -5.10
C ALA A 137 -0.39 -23.92 -4.51
N ARG A 138 -0.44 -22.96 -3.57
CA ARG A 138 -1.69 -22.51 -2.95
C ARG A 138 -2.32 -21.39 -3.75
N PRO A 139 -3.67 -21.36 -3.85
CA PRO A 139 -4.38 -20.24 -4.45
C PRO A 139 -4.18 -18.96 -3.62
N GLY A 140 -4.51 -17.81 -4.22
CA GLY A 140 -4.42 -16.50 -3.58
C GLY A 140 -3.31 -15.64 -4.17
N ILE A 141 -3.62 -14.38 -4.36
CA ILE A 141 -2.75 -13.41 -5.02
C ILE A 141 -1.84 -12.76 -3.98
N ILE A 142 -0.54 -12.91 -4.17
CA ILE A 142 0.49 -12.32 -3.30
C ILE A 142 1.39 -11.39 -4.11
N GLY A 143 1.55 -10.16 -3.62
CA GLY A 143 2.61 -9.26 -4.02
C GLY A 143 3.75 -9.28 -3.01
N LEU A 144 4.99 -9.10 -3.48
CA LEU A 144 6.15 -8.95 -2.62
C LEU A 144 6.72 -7.54 -2.73
N ASN A 145 6.71 -6.83 -1.61
CA ASN A 145 7.28 -5.50 -1.48
C ASN A 145 8.76 -5.60 -1.09
N LEU A 146 9.62 -5.10 -1.95
CA LEU A 146 11.07 -5.10 -1.81
C LEU A 146 11.57 -3.72 -1.36
N GLY A 147 12.57 -3.73 -0.52
CA GLY A 147 13.28 -2.53 -0.07
C GLY A 147 14.78 -2.76 0.03
N LYS A 148 15.55 -1.66 0.12
CA LYS A 148 16.99 -1.75 0.35
C LYS A 148 17.31 -1.88 1.84
N ASN A 149 18.39 -2.55 2.19
CA ASN A 149 18.96 -2.50 3.52
C ASN A 149 19.43 -1.06 3.85
N ARG A 150 19.41 -0.71 5.12
CA ARG A 150 19.74 0.64 5.57
C ARG A 150 21.15 1.08 5.14
N GLU A 151 22.11 0.17 5.26
CA GLU A 151 23.53 0.44 5.02
C GLU A 151 23.99 0.18 3.59
N THR A 152 23.10 -0.29 2.70
CA THR A 152 23.46 -0.54 1.31
C THR A 152 23.58 0.80 0.58
N GLU A 153 24.73 1.03 -0.04
CA GLU A 153 24.98 2.21 -0.87
C GLU A 153 24.30 2.07 -2.24
N ASP A 154 24.56 0.97 -2.94
CA ASP A 154 23.88 0.64 -4.21
C ASP A 154 22.48 0.05 -3.97
N ALA A 155 21.49 0.93 -3.88
CA ALA A 155 20.11 0.52 -3.64
C ALA A 155 19.60 -0.46 -4.71
N ALA A 156 19.99 -0.30 -5.98
CA ALA A 156 19.51 -1.13 -7.07
C ALA A 156 19.94 -2.59 -6.90
N ALA A 157 21.14 -2.85 -6.41
CA ALA A 157 21.63 -4.22 -6.17
C ALA A 157 20.73 -5.00 -5.19
N ASP A 158 20.22 -4.35 -4.15
CA ASP A 158 19.29 -4.98 -3.21
C ASP A 158 17.95 -5.37 -3.85
N TYR A 159 17.42 -4.52 -4.73
CA TYR A 159 16.19 -4.82 -5.47
C TYR A 159 16.39 -5.90 -6.52
N GLU A 160 17.51 -5.87 -7.28
CA GLU A 160 17.90 -6.91 -8.24
C GLU A 160 17.97 -8.28 -7.56
N GLU A 161 18.56 -8.35 -6.38
CA GLU A 161 18.62 -9.58 -5.58
C GLU A 161 17.23 -10.08 -5.22
N GLY A 162 16.33 -9.17 -4.81
CA GLY A 162 14.93 -9.47 -4.53
C GLY A 162 14.21 -10.05 -5.76
N ILE A 163 14.39 -9.44 -6.92
CA ILE A 163 13.80 -9.91 -8.19
C ILE A 163 14.31 -11.30 -8.54
N ARG A 164 15.64 -11.51 -8.54
CA ARG A 164 16.26 -12.80 -8.88
C ARG A 164 15.76 -13.94 -8.01
N GLN A 165 15.55 -13.71 -6.71
CA GLN A 165 15.18 -14.78 -5.78
C GLN A 165 13.67 -15.04 -5.70
N ALA A 166 12.82 -14.05 -5.97
CA ALA A 166 11.41 -14.12 -5.62
C ALA A 166 10.43 -13.90 -6.77
N ALA A 167 10.87 -13.44 -7.95
CA ALA A 167 9.96 -13.06 -9.01
C ALA A 167 9.04 -14.19 -9.50
N ASN A 168 9.51 -15.43 -9.50
CA ASN A 168 8.73 -16.62 -9.89
C ASN A 168 7.86 -17.19 -8.75
N LEU A 169 7.90 -16.61 -7.55
CA LEU A 169 7.20 -17.11 -6.36
C LEU A 169 5.97 -16.29 -6.00
N VAL A 170 5.76 -15.15 -6.67
CA VAL A 170 4.71 -14.17 -6.37
C VAL A 170 3.98 -13.73 -7.63
N ASN A 171 2.80 -13.14 -7.43
CA ASN A 171 1.97 -12.69 -8.54
C ASN A 171 2.40 -11.32 -9.07
N TYR A 172 3.04 -10.47 -8.25
CA TYR A 172 3.63 -9.20 -8.64
C TYR A 172 4.71 -8.78 -7.65
N LEU A 173 5.63 -7.94 -8.12
CA LEU A 173 6.69 -7.33 -7.31
C LEU A 173 6.46 -5.85 -7.13
N VAL A 174 6.87 -5.31 -5.99
CA VAL A 174 6.77 -3.88 -5.68
C VAL A 174 8.12 -3.36 -5.23
N ILE A 175 8.61 -2.35 -5.90
CA ILE A 175 9.84 -1.63 -5.55
C ILE A 175 9.47 -0.44 -4.67
N ASN A 176 9.83 -0.51 -3.39
CA ASN A 176 9.48 0.52 -2.43
C ASN A 176 10.57 1.59 -2.36
N ILE A 177 10.35 2.69 -3.08
CA ILE A 177 11.25 3.85 -3.14
C ILE A 177 10.74 5.05 -2.32
N SER A 178 9.83 4.84 -1.39
CA SER A 178 9.01 5.92 -0.82
C SER A 178 9.01 6.01 0.71
N SER A 179 9.70 5.10 1.41
CA SER A 179 9.71 5.14 2.87
C SER A 179 10.44 6.39 3.39
N PRO A 180 9.80 7.20 4.26
CA PRO A 180 10.47 8.35 4.87
C PRO A 180 11.44 7.94 5.99
N ASN A 181 11.48 6.65 6.33
CA ASN A 181 12.20 6.14 7.50
C ASN A 181 13.52 5.45 7.13
N THR A 182 13.94 5.57 5.87
CA THR A 182 15.20 5.05 5.34
C THR A 182 15.92 6.18 4.64
N PRO A 183 17.10 6.62 5.12
CA PRO A 183 17.82 7.75 4.53
C PRO A 183 18.09 7.58 3.04
N GLY A 184 17.93 8.66 2.26
CA GLY A 184 18.20 8.70 0.82
C GLY A 184 17.23 7.89 -0.06
N LEU A 185 16.29 7.15 0.53
CA LEU A 185 15.40 6.29 -0.26
C LEU A 185 14.47 7.08 -1.20
N ARG A 186 13.97 8.22 -0.74
CA ARG A 186 13.07 9.08 -1.54
C ARG A 186 13.77 9.76 -2.69
N ASP A 187 15.09 9.91 -2.65
CA ASP A 187 15.86 10.47 -3.77
C ASP A 187 15.77 9.59 -5.03
N LEU A 188 15.48 8.29 -4.86
CA LEU A 188 15.21 7.37 -5.98
C LEU A 188 13.93 7.72 -6.76
N GLN A 189 13.08 8.63 -6.27
CA GLN A 189 11.91 9.11 -7.00
C GLN A 189 12.24 10.26 -7.98
N ARG A 190 13.43 10.86 -7.88
CA ARG A 190 13.91 11.87 -8.84
C ARG A 190 14.22 11.24 -10.20
N ARG A 191 14.06 11.99 -11.28
CA ARG A 191 14.14 11.49 -12.66
C ARG A 191 15.38 10.60 -12.92
N ALA A 192 16.58 11.13 -12.85
CA ALA A 192 17.79 10.39 -13.20
C ALA A 192 18.08 9.16 -12.31
N PRO A 193 17.96 9.22 -10.96
CA PRO A 193 18.01 8.04 -10.12
C PRO A 193 16.96 7.00 -10.46
N LEU A 194 15.73 7.42 -10.77
CA LEU A 194 14.64 6.51 -11.14
C LEU A 194 14.91 5.80 -12.47
N GLU A 195 15.34 6.52 -13.50
CA GLU A 195 15.73 5.95 -14.80
C GLU A 195 16.80 4.87 -14.64
N ASN A 196 17.88 5.18 -13.90
CA ASN A 196 18.94 4.21 -13.64
C ASN A 196 18.44 2.99 -12.88
N LEU A 197 17.62 3.20 -11.86
CA LEU A 197 17.02 2.11 -11.09
C LEU A 197 16.16 1.22 -11.98
N LEU A 198 15.17 1.79 -12.70
CA LEU A 198 14.22 1.01 -13.48
C LEU A 198 14.88 0.21 -14.59
N ARG A 199 15.86 0.79 -15.29
CA ARG A 199 16.66 0.07 -16.30
C ARG A 199 17.26 -1.21 -15.71
N ARG A 200 17.97 -1.09 -14.58
CA ARG A 200 18.61 -2.25 -13.92
C ARG A 200 17.60 -3.30 -13.46
N LEU A 201 16.42 -2.88 -12.97
CA LEU A 201 15.39 -3.80 -12.49
C LEU A 201 14.70 -4.55 -13.63
N ILE A 202 14.48 -3.89 -14.77
CA ILE A 202 13.98 -4.55 -15.99
C ILE A 202 15.01 -5.57 -16.48
N ASP A 203 16.28 -5.18 -16.59
CA ASP A 203 17.35 -6.10 -16.97
C ASP A 203 17.42 -7.33 -16.04
N ALA A 204 17.28 -7.13 -14.73
CA ALA A 204 17.28 -8.22 -13.74
C ALA A 204 16.03 -9.14 -13.87
N ARG A 205 14.85 -8.58 -14.15
CA ARG A 205 13.62 -9.34 -14.40
C ARG A 205 13.73 -10.17 -15.67
N ASP A 206 14.21 -9.57 -16.73
CA ASP A 206 14.36 -10.21 -18.04
C ASP A 206 15.43 -11.32 -17.99
N ALA A 207 16.55 -11.08 -17.30
CA ALA A 207 17.57 -12.10 -17.06
C ALA A 207 17.06 -13.29 -16.22
N ALA A 208 16.07 -13.06 -15.33
CA ALA A 208 15.42 -14.13 -14.58
C ALA A 208 14.42 -14.96 -15.44
N GLY A 209 14.16 -14.57 -16.69
CA GLY A 209 13.25 -15.26 -17.61
C GLY A 209 11.79 -15.22 -17.20
N VAL A 210 11.38 -14.24 -16.38
CA VAL A 210 10.02 -14.13 -15.84
C VAL A 210 9.32 -12.88 -16.34
N LYS A 211 7.98 -12.94 -16.41
CA LYS A 211 7.12 -11.80 -16.77
C LYS A 211 6.27 -11.34 -15.59
N THR A 212 6.77 -11.54 -14.38
CA THR A 212 6.08 -11.08 -13.16
C THR A 212 5.94 -9.57 -13.19
N PRO A 213 4.72 -9.04 -13.05
CA PRO A 213 4.47 -7.60 -13.04
C PRO A 213 5.34 -6.88 -12.01
N LEU A 214 5.98 -5.80 -12.42
CA LEU A 214 6.86 -4.97 -11.61
C LEU A 214 6.22 -3.61 -11.39
N LEU A 215 5.92 -3.28 -10.13
CA LEU A 215 5.30 -2.03 -9.72
C LEU A 215 6.28 -1.20 -8.90
N ILE A 216 6.12 0.12 -8.92
CA ILE A 216 6.79 1.02 -7.97
C ILE A 216 5.81 1.54 -6.93
N LYS A 217 6.28 1.76 -5.68
CA LYS A 217 5.48 2.41 -4.63
C LYS A 217 6.10 3.75 -4.27
N ILE A 218 5.31 4.82 -4.47
CA ILE A 218 5.75 6.20 -4.33
C ILE A 218 5.22 6.87 -3.06
N GLY A 219 5.86 7.97 -2.64
CA GLY A 219 5.45 8.81 -1.52
C GLY A 219 4.30 9.74 -1.91
N PRO A 220 3.58 10.31 -0.92
CA PRO A 220 2.49 11.24 -1.18
C PRO A 220 2.94 12.71 -1.24
N ASP A 221 4.20 13.00 -0.90
CA ASP A 221 4.74 14.34 -0.73
C ASP A 221 5.57 14.74 -1.98
N LEU A 222 4.96 14.63 -3.17
CA LEU A 222 5.58 14.90 -4.47
C LEU A 222 5.05 16.21 -5.05
N SER A 223 5.94 16.97 -5.69
CA SER A 223 5.61 18.13 -6.51
C SER A 223 4.95 17.72 -7.84
N LYS A 224 4.44 18.71 -8.58
CA LYS A 224 3.84 18.47 -9.91
C LYS A 224 4.88 17.92 -10.88
N THR A 225 6.06 18.52 -10.93
CA THR A 225 7.17 18.11 -11.81
C THR A 225 7.64 16.68 -11.50
N GLU A 226 7.79 16.33 -10.21
CA GLU A 226 8.14 14.96 -9.83
C GLU A 226 7.07 13.95 -10.27
N CYS A 227 5.78 14.31 -10.21
CA CYS A 227 4.71 13.45 -10.74
C CYS A 227 4.83 13.23 -12.24
N GLU A 228 5.12 14.29 -13.01
CA GLU A 228 5.33 14.24 -14.47
C GLU A 228 6.54 13.37 -14.82
N ASP A 229 7.66 13.54 -14.11
CA ASP A 229 8.86 12.72 -14.27
C ASP A 229 8.60 11.24 -13.96
N ILE A 230 7.96 10.93 -12.83
CA ILE A 230 7.66 9.56 -12.44
C ILE A 230 6.77 8.88 -13.49
N VAL A 231 5.72 9.55 -13.97
CA VAL A 231 4.84 8.98 -15.01
C VAL A 231 5.60 8.76 -16.31
N SER A 232 6.36 9.77 -16.78
CA SER A 232 7.14 9.67 -18.01
C SER A 232 8.10 8.48 -17.96
N VAL A 233 8.94 8.41 -16.91
CA VAL A 233 9.94 7.36 -16.74
C VAL A 233 9.28 5.98 -16.57
N THR A 234 8.21 5.89 -15.75
CA THR A 234 7.48 4.62 -15.53
C THR A 234 6.92 4.06 -16.83
N MET A 235 6.37 4.93 -17.70
CA MET A 235 5.80 4.53 -18.97
C MET A 235 6.88 4.19 -20.01
N GLU A 236 7.98 4.93 -20.04
CA GLU A 236 9.12 4.71 -20.94
C GLU A 236 9.77 3.34 -20.69
N TYR A 237 9.95 2.98 -19.42
CA TYR A 237 10.56 1.70 -19.03
C TYR A 237 9.56 0.54 -18.95
N GLY A 238 8.27 0.75 -19.27
CA GLY A 238 7.27 -0.31 -19.29
C GLY A 238 7.02 -0.96 -17.94
N ILE A 239 7.04 -0.16 -16.86
CA ILE A 239 6.64 -0.61 -15.51
C ILE A 239 5.14 -0.85 -15.48
N ASP A 240 4.72 -1.95 -14.87
CA ASP A 240 3.36 -2.49 -14.97
C ASP A 240 2.32 -1.73 -14.11
N GLY A 241 2.74 -0.85 -13.19
CA GLY A 241 1.83 -0.04 -12.39
C GLY A 241 2.48 0.72 -11.25
N ILE A 242 1.69 1.58 -10.59
CA ILE A 242 2.15 2.40 -9.47
C ILE A 242 1.24 2.21 -8.27
N ILE A 243 1.84 2.08 -7.07
CA ILE A 243 1.12 2.06 -5.79
C ILE A 243 1.20 3.46 -5.16
N ILE A 244 0.06 4.07 -4.90
CA ILE A 244 -0.11 5.43 -4.41
C ILE A 244 -1.01 5.43 -3.16
N SER A 245 -0.45 5.65 -1.97
CA SER A 245 0.90 6.07 -1.66
C SER A 245 1.45 5.38 -0.41
N ASN A 246 2.70 5.66 -0.09
CA ASN A 246 3.28 5.45 1.24
C ASN A 246 2.73 6.51 2.22
N THR A 247 3.29 6.59 3.42
CA THR A 247 2.95 7.55 4.48
C THR A 247 3.49 8.95 4.18
N THR A 248 2.82 9.99 4.70
CA THR A 248 3.22 11.40 4.56
C THR A 248 4.04 11.88 5.76
N ILE A 249 4.90 12.88 5.54
CA ILE A 249 5.55 13.65 6.60
C ILE A 249 4.75 14.90 6.99
N ASP A 250 3.66 15.20 6.29
CA ASP A 250 2.79 16.33 6.57
C ASP A 250 2.03 16.13 7.90
N ARG A 251 2.07 17.17 8.76
CA ARG A 251 1.49 17.19 10.11
C ARG A 251 0.34 18.19 10.28
N ARG A 252 0.13 19.07 9.28
CA ARG A 252 -0.75 20.26 9.40
C ARG A 252 -2.18 19.95 9.83
N SER A 253 -2.71 18.77 9.50
CA SER A 253 -4.08 18.37 9.84
C SER A 253 -4.19 17.57 11.15
N LEU A 254 -3.09 17.34 11.87
CA LEU A 254 -3.09 16.52 13.07
C LEU A 254 -3.43 17.34 14.33
N ARG A 255 -4.24 16.75 15.20
CA ARG A 255 -4.72 17.33 16.47
C ARG A 255 -4.17 16.62 17.71
N SER A 256 -3.80 15.36 17.57
CA SER A 256 -3.30 14.53 18.67
C SER A 256 -1.98 15.07 19.24
N THR A 257 -1.80 14.99 20.55
CA THR A 257 -0.59 15.45 21.27
C THR A 257 0.70 14.75 20.80
N ALA A 258 0.60 13.53 20.30
CA ALA A 258 1.74 12.78 19.75
C ALA A 258 2.05 13.14 18.27
N SER A 259 1.47 14.20 17.72
CA SER A 259 1.67 14.63 16.33
C SER A 259 3.12 15.06 16.02
N ASN A 260 3.90 15.45 17.04
CA ASN A 260 5.31 15.86 16.94
C ASN A 260 6.30 14.70 16.80
N GLN A 261 5.82 13.44 16.87
CA GLN A 261 6.69 12.28 16.70
C GLN A 261 7.21 12.20 15.26
N GLU A 262 8.49 11.89 15.10
CA GLU A 262 9.11 11.61 13.80
C GLU A 262 8.52 10.34 13.16
N GLY A 263 8.52 10.29 11.82
CA GLY A 263 8.06 9.15 11.04
C GLY A 263 6.95 9.51 10.05
N GLY A 264 6.40 8.52 9.37
CA GLY A 264 5.34 8.67 8.39
C GLY A 264 3.94 8.58 9.01
N VAL A 265 3.05 9.50 8.65
CA VAL A 265 1.62 9.49 9.03
C VAL A 265 0.82 8.65 8.06
N SER A 266 -0.02 7.79 8.60
CA SER A 266 -1.02 6.99 7.88
C SER A 266 -2.39 7.12 8.54
N GLY A 267 -3.44 6.67 7.87
CA GLY A 267 -4.82 6.78 8.35
C GLY A 267 -5.58 7.94 7.72
N LYS A 268 -6.68 8.34 8.35
CA LYS A 268 -7.65 9.30 7.78
C LYS A 268 -7.04 10.61 7.24
N PRO A 269 -6.06 11.24 7.90
CA PRO A 269 -5.44 12.48 7.40
C PRO A 269 -4.77 12.34 6.04
N LEU A 270 -4.32 11.12 5.69
CA LEU A 270 -3.66 10.85 4.41
C LEU A 270 -4.65 10.73 3.24
N PHE A 271 -5.97 10.58 3.48
CA PHE A 271 -6.94 10.23 2.44
C PHE A 271 -6.96 11.23 1.29
N ALA A 272 -7.22 12.49 1.56
CA ALA A 272 -7.34 13.51 0.53
C ALA A 272 -6.03 13.68 -0.26
N LYS A 273 -4.89 13.78 0.43
CA LYS A 273 -3.58 13.93 -0.20
C LYS A 273 -3.24 12.77 -1.14
N SER A 274 -3.40 11.54 -0.68
CA SER A 274 -3.12 10.35 -1.50
C SER A 274 -4.13 10.15 -2.63
N THR A 275 -5.38 10.63 -2.49
CA THR A 275 -6.39 10.54 -3.54
C THR A 275 -6.13 11.57 -4.66
N ARG A 276 -5.73 12.79 -4.29
CA ARG A 276 -5.33 13.83 -5.25
C ARG A 276 -4.11 13.42 -6.06
N LEU A 277 -3.09 12.89 -5.39
CA LEU A 277 -1.91 12.37 -6.06
C LEU A 277 -2.26 11.24 -7.04
N LEU A 278 -3.09 10.30 -6.59
CA LEU A 278 -3.54 9.19 -7.42
C LEU A 278 -4.27 9.69 -8.67
N ALA A 279 -5.19 10.64 -8.52
CA ALA A 279 -5.92 11.24 -9.63
C ALA A 279 -4.98 11.99 -10.60
N ARG A 280 -4.01 12.74 -10.09
CA ARG A 280 -3.00 13.41 -10.91
C ARG A 280 -2.19 12.42 -11.75
N ILE A 281 -1.69 11.35 -11.16
CA ILE A 281 -0.95 10.28 -11.87
C ILE A 281 -1.86 9.59 -12.91
N TYR A 282 -3.13 9.35 -12.58
CA TYR A 282 -4.09 8.78 -13.52
C TYR A 282 -4.30 9.67 -14.75
N VAL A 283 -4.51 10.96 -14.54
CA VAL A 283 -4.68 11.96 -15.62
C VAL A 283 -3.39 12.07 -16.45
N LEU A 284 -2.21 12.20 -15.82
CA LEU A 284 -0.93 12.29 -16.52
C LEU A 284 -0.63 11.04 -17.37
N SER A 285 -1.03 9.86 -16.91
CA SER A 285 -0.85 8.61 -17.66
C SER A 285 -1.95 8.36 -18.70
N ASN A 286 -2.96 9.25 -18.82
CA ASN A 286 -4.16 9.04 -19.62
C ASN A 286 -4.86 7.70 -19.29
N GLY A 287 -4.86 7.29 -18.02
CA GLY A 287 -5.44 6.03 -17.55
C GLY A 287 -4.74 4.76 -18.04
N ARG A 288 -3.57 4.88 -18.67
CA ARG A 288 -2.84 3.72 -19.24
C ARG A 288 -2.09 2.91 -18.20
N LEU A 289 -1.69 3.53 -17.08
CA LEU A 289 -1.02 2.83 -15.98
C LEU A 289 -2.05 2.30 -14.98
N PRO A 290 -2.07 1.00 -14.69
CA PRO A 290 -2.80 0.45 -13.55
C PRO A 290 -2.31 1.04 -12.23
N LEU A 291 -3.23 1.56 -11.41
CA LEU A 291 -2.90 2.19 -10.14
C LEU A 291 -3.51 1.40 -8.97
N ILE A 292 -2.72 1.23 -7.90
CA ILE A 292 -3.21 0.70 -6.62
C ILE A 292 -3.29 1.86 -5.62
N GLY A 293 -4.52 2.20 -5.20
CA GLY A 293 -4.78 3.30 -4.28
C GLY A 293 -4.58 2.89 -2.82
N VAL A 294 -3.73 3.60 -2.08
CA VAL A 294 -3.47 3.36 -0.65
C VAL A 294 -3.51 4.68 0.11
N GLY A 295 -3.92 4.64 1.37
CA GLY A 295 -3.90 5.77 2.30
C GLY A 295 -5.28 6.33 2.62
N GLY A 296 -5.63 6.25 3.88
CA GLY A 296 -6.81 6.84 4.47
C GLY A 296 -8.14 6.13 4.23
N ILE A 297 -8.17 5.04 3.48
CA ILE A 297 -9.39 4.27 3.22
C ILE A 297 -9.88 3.63 4.52
N SER A 298 -11.06 4.00 4.98
CA SER A 298 -11.63 3.56 6.26
C SER A 298 -13.08 3.05 6.17
N ASN A 299 -13.72 3.19 5.01
CA ASN A 299 -15.09 2.77 4.74
C ASN A 299 -15.31 2.59 3.23
N ALA A 300 -16.54 2.24 2.83
CA ALA A 300 -16.91 1.99 1.45
C ALA A 300 -16.93 3.26 0.58
N ALA A 301 -17.27 4.41 1.15
CA ALA A 301 -17.26 5.69 0.42
C ALA A 301 -15.82 6.09 0.07
N ASP A 302 -14.87 5.96 1.02
CA ASP A 302 -13.46 6.20 0.75
C ASP A 302 -12.93 5.27 -0.35
N ALA A 303 -13.33 3.98 -0.32
CA ALA A 303 -12.95 3.00 -1.32
C ALA A 303 -13.50 3.37 -2.71
N PHE A 304 -14.76 3.79 -2.78
CA PHE A 304 -15.43 4.22 -4.00
C PHE A 304 -14.75 5.47 -4.59
N GLU A 305 -14.47 6.48 -3.77
CA GLU A 305 -13.76 7.69 -4.22
C GLU A 305 -12.35 7.37 -4.73
N LYS A 306 -11.61 6.44 -4.10
CA LYS A 306 -10.30 5.99 -4.61
C LYS A 306 -10.41 5.37 -6.00
N ILE A 307 -11.41 4.50 -6.21
CA ILE A 307 -11.67 3.90 -7.53
C ILE A 307 -12.02 4.98 -8.55
N CYS A 308 -12.96 5.86 -8.23
CA CYS A 308 -13.35 6.95 -9.11
C CYS A 308 -12.22 7.95 -9.40
N ALA A 309 -11.25 8.08 -8.50
CA ALA A 309 -10.05 8.88 -8.71
C ALA A 309 -9.01 8.21 -9.64
N GLY A 310 -9.15 6.90 -9.94
CA GLY A 310 -8.29 6.19 -10.89
C GLY A 310 -7.65 4.91 -10.37
N ALA A 311 -7.96 4.48 -9.13
CA ALA A 311 -7.43 3.22 -8.62
C ALA A 311 -8.13 2.02 -9.28
N SER A 312 -7.37 1.10 -9.86
CA SER A 312 -7.87 -0.21 -10.30
C SER A 312 -8.02 -1.19 -9.15
N LEU A 313 -7.15 -1.09 -8.15
CA LEU A 313 -7.16 -1.84 -6.89
C LEU A 313 -6.91 -0.88 -5.73
N ILE A 314 -7.26 -1.30 -4.52
CA ILE A 314 -7.02 -0.52 -3.30
C ILE A 314 -6.35 -1.39 -2.23
N GLN A 315 -5.60 -0.74 -1.34
CA GLN A 315 -5.01 -1.42 -0.18
C GLN A 315 -5.36 -0.71 1.11
N ILE A 316 -5.58 -1.48 2.18
CA ILE A 316 -5.84 -0.97 3.53
C ILE A 316 -4.86 -1.56 4.55
N TYR A 317 -4.53 -0.77 5.57
CA TYR A 317 -3.76 -1.22 6.73
C TYR A 317 -4.18 -0.49 8.01
N THR A 318 -4.00 0.82 8.10
CA THR A 318 -4.27 1.57 9.34
C THR A 318 -5.72 1.42 9.81
N ALA A 319 -6.69 1.53 8.90
CA ALA A 319 -8.09 1.33 9.23
C ALA A 319 -8.37 -0.12 9.70
N LEU A 320 -7.74 -1.12 9.09
CA LEU A 320 -7.81 -2.52 9.55
C LEU A 320 -7.30 -2.65 11.00
N ALA A 321 -6.16 -2.02 11.31
CA ALA A 321 -5.58 -2.05 12.66
C ALA A 321 -6.46 -1.36 13.71
N LEU A 322 -7.22 -0.32 13.33
CA LEU A 322 -8.10 0.44 14.22
C LEU A 322 -9.50 -0.17 14.35
N GLN A 323 -10.06 -0.73 13.28
CA GLN A 323 -11.45 -1.18 13.21
C GLN A 323 -11.60 -2.71 13.20
N GLY A 324 -10.55 -3.45 12.81
CA GLY A 324 -10.54 -4.91 12.76
C GLY A 324 -10.95 -5.50 11.41
N PRO A 325 -10.91 -6.85 11.31
CA PRO A 325 -10.99 -7.54 10.00
C PRO A 325 -12.37 -7.52 9.35
N MET A 326 -13.45 -7.24 10.10
CA MET A 326 -14.78 -7.06 9.52
C MET A 326 -14.87 -5.89 8.53
N LEU A 327 -13.93 -4.94 8.62
CA LEU A 327 -13.84 -3.80 7.72
C LEU A 327 -13.83 -4.23 6.24
N VAL A 328 -13.11 -5.31 5.91
CA VAL A 328 -13.00 -5.82 4.53
C VAL A 328 -14.38 -6.17 3.95
N SER A 329 -15.17 -6.95 4.68
CA SER A 329 -16.51 -7.35 4.24
C SER A 329 -17.48 -6.16 4.20
N THR A 330 -17.33 -5.21 5.10
CA THR A 330 -18.13 -3.98 5.12
C THR A 330 -17.83 -3.10 3.91
N ILE A 331 -16.55 -2.90 3.59
CA ILE A 331 -16.15 -2.14 2.39
C ILE A 331 -16.65 -2.83 1.13
N LYS A 332 -16.49 -4.15 0.98
CA LYS A 332 -16.94 -4.89 -0.22
C LYS A 332 -18.43 -4.69 -0.48
N ARG A 333 -19.27 -4.89 0.55
CA ARG A 333 -20.72 -4.74 0.40
C ARG A 333 -21.12 -3.30 0.10
N GLY A 334 -20.54 -2.35 0.81
CA GLY A 334 -20.85 -0.94 0.58
C GLY A 334 -20.35 -0.45 -0.78
N LEU A 335 -19.17 -0.88 -1.21
CA LEU A 335 -18.62 -0.54 -2.54
C LEU A 335 -19.50 -1.07 -3.67
N ALA A 336 -19.95 -2.33 -3.57
CA ALA A 336 -20.89 -2.89 -4.55
C ALA A 336 -22.20 -2.08 -4.61
N GLY A 337 -22.75 -1.71 -3.45
CA GLY A 337 -23.94 -0.86 -3.38
C GLY A 337 -23.73 0.53 -4.01
N LEU A 338 -22.58 1.16 -3.75
CA LEU A 338 -22.24 2.48 -4.29
C LEU A 338 -22.05 2.44 -5.82
N LEU A 339 -21.41 1.39 -6.34
CA LEU A 339 -21.28 1.20 -7.79
C LEU A 339 -22.66 1.15 -8.46
N LEU A 340 -23.55 0.31 -7.96
CA LEU A 340 -24.92 0.19 -8.51
C LEU A 340 -25.72 1.49 -8.37
N ALA A 341 -25.67 2.14 -7.23
CA ALA A 341 -26.37 3.41 -6.98
C ALA A 341 -25.89 4.57 -7.89
N ASN A 342 -24.63 4.50 -8.36
CA ASN A 342 -24.06 5.46 -9.31
C ASN A 342 -24.13 4.97 -10.78
N GLY A 343 -24.85 3.89 -11.08
CA GLY A 343 -25.09 3.41 -12.44
C GLY A 343 -23.92 2.64 -13.08
N PHE A 344 -22.93 2.21 -12.30
CA PHE A 344 -21.79 1.45 -12.82
C PHE A 344 -22.12 -0.05 -12.87
N SER A 345 -21.95 -0.66 -14.05
CA SER A 345 -22.13 -2.10 -14.26
C SER A 345 -20.95 -2.96 -13.81
N SER A 346 -19.79 -2.35 -13.59
CA SER A 346 -18.56 -3.01 -13.13
C SER A 346 -17.66 -2.04 -12.38
N LEU A 347 -16.71 -2.58 -11.59
CA LEU A 347 -15.67 -1.78 -10.98
C LEU A 347 -14.84 -1.03 -12.01
N GLN A 348 -14.49 -1.71 -13.12
CA GLN A 348 -13.70 -1.13 -14.21
C GLN A 348 -14.35 0.12 -14.80
N ALA A 349 -15.68 0.14 -14.92
CA ALA A 349 -16.41 1.30 -15.45
C ALA A 349 -16.33 2.53 -14.55
N ALA A 350 -16.09 2.34 -13.25
CA ALA A 350 -15.95 3.42 -12.27
C ALA A 350 -14.53 3.99 -12.19
N VAL A 351 -13.52 3.22 -12.66
CA VAL A 351 -12.11 3.64 -12.55
C VAL A 351 -11.88 4.95 -13.31
N GLY A 352 -11.39 5.96 -12.59
CA GLY A 352 -11.05 7.27 -13.15
C GLY A 352 -12.23 8.19 -13.48
N SER A 353 -13.49 7.77 -13.22
CA SER A 353 -14.70 8.56 -13.57
C SER A 353 -14.77 9.95 -12.93
N ARG A 354 -14.00 10.19 -11.84
CA ARG A 354 -13.89 11.49 -11.14
C ARG A 354 -12.45 11.99 -11.05
N SER A 355 -11.54 11.44 -11.86
CA SER A 355 -10.11 11.74 -11.76
C SER A 355 -9.80 13.21 -12.03
N ALA A 356 -10.42 13.84 -13.02
CA ALA A 356 -10.24 15.26 -13.31
C ALA A 356 -10.61 16.14 -12.10
N ALA A 357 -11.79 15.92 -11.50
CA ALA A 357 -12.25 16.70 -10.36
C ALA A 357 -11.32 16.58 -9.14
N TRP A 358 -10.79 15.38 -8.87
CA TRP A 358 -9.81 15.16 -7.80
C TRP A 358 -8.45 15.80 -8.11
N ALA A 359 -7.97 15.74 -9.35
CA ALA A 359 -6.71 16.36 -9.77
C ALA A 359 -6.77 17.88 -9.66
N GLU A 360 -7.86 18.51 -10.12
CA GLU A 360 -8.07 19.97 -10.02
C GLU A 360 -8.24 20.47 -8.59
N SER A 361 -8.79 19.67 -7.66
CA SER A 361 -8.92 20.06 -6.26
C SER A 361 -7.57 20.29 -5.58
N ALA A 362 -6.51 19.66 -6.07
CA ALA A 362 -5.16 19.87 -5.58
C ALA A 362 -4.62 21.28 -5.89
N ASP A 363 -4.93 21.78 -7.09
CA ASP A 363 -4.45 23.09 -7.52
C ASP A 363 -5.24 24.23 -6.85
N ARG A 364 -6.53 24.01 -6.55
CA ARG A 364 -7.37 24.95 -5.79
C ARG A 364 -6.91 25.13 -4.33
N ASP A 365 -6.55 24.04 -3.65
CA ASP A 365 -6.04 24.14 -2.27
C ASP A 365 -4.67 24.83 -2.23
N ALA A 366 -3.79 24.55 -3.19
CA ALA A 366 -2.49 25.24 -3.30
C ALA A 366 -2.69 26.76 -3.48
N ALA A 367 -3.61 27.17 -4.33
CA ALA A 367 -3.94 28.58 -4.57
C ALA A 367 -4.62 29.24 -3.34
N MET A 368 -5.50 28.53 -2.63
CA MET A 368 -6.21 29.05 -1.45
C MET A 368 -5.28 29.27 -0.25
N PHE A 369 -4.21 28.51 -0.12
CA PHE A 369 -3.23 28.64 0.96
C PHE A 369 -2.02 29.51 0.58
N GLY A 370 -2.05 30.20 -0.57
CA GLY A 370 -0.96 31.07 -1.02
C GLY A 370 0.35 30.36 -1.34
N LEU A 371 0.29 29.03 -1.49
CA LEU A 371 1.39 28.22 -1.94
C LEU A 371 1.42 28.33 -3.48
N GLY A 372 2.23 29.28 -3.97
CA GLY A 372 2.52 29.35 -5.40
C GLY A 372 3.00 28.00 -5.90
N SER A 373 2.83 27.73 -7.19
CA SER A 373 3.18 26.46 -7.85
C SER A 373 4.64 26.05 -7.67
N GLU A 374 5.49 26.92 -7.12
CA GLU A 374 6.91 26.70 -6.82
C GLU A 374 7.22 26.48 -5.32
N GLU A 375 6.31 26.84 -4.38
CA GLU A 375 6.55 26.74 -2.93
C GLU A 375 6.05 25.43 -2.27
N ALA A 376 5.62 24.46 -3.03
CA ALA A 376 5.51 23.08 -2.53
C ALA A 376 6.90 22.43 -2.29
N ASP A 377 7.96 23.15 -2.53
CA ASP A 377 9.37 22.75 -2.39
C ASP A 377 9.99 23.29 -1.08
N LEU A 378 9.35 23.01 0.05
CA LEU A 378 10.02 23.17 1.35
C LEU A 378 10.55 21.82 1.81
N SER A 379 11.65 21.39 1.21
CA SER A 379 12.65 20.59 1.91
C SER A 379 13.23 21.47 3.05
N PRO A 380 13.25 21.01 4.29
CA PRO A 380 14.06 21.68 5.29
C PRO A 380 15.52 21.50 4.90
N ALA A 381 16.20 22.62 4.69
CA ALA A 381 17.64 22.65 4.57
C ALA A 381 18.29 22.22 5.90
N ALA A 382 19.35 21.41 5.78
CA ALA A 382 20.37 20.96 6.75
C ALA A 382 19.89 20.20 7.98
#